data_6d5fb6ff3addc9de6bdf5c86bd24e30a
#
_entry.id   6d5fb6ff3addc9de6bdf5c86bd24e30a
#
_cell.length_a   1.000
_cell.length_b   1.000
_cell.length_c   1.000
_cell.angle_alpha   90.00
_cell.angle_beta   90.00
_cell.angle_gamma   90.00
#
_symmetry.space_group_name_H-M   'P 1'
#
loop_
_entity.id
_entity.type
_entity.pdbx_description
1 polymer ?
#
loop_
_entity_poly.entity_id
_entity_poly.type
_entity_poly.pdbx_seq_one_letter_code
_entity_poly.pdbx_strand_id
1 'polypeptide(L)'
;MTNADPMADVTIKESRRLQLTLDTVLEALVHLDRRTNGPLSRGDVLQADFVTDGSSDEAIEVAVRGPGNDIEWRRFDVGDIAAAIISYCRAKRIPLPLAGVKSIELTKEGVTFSIENKVNIAQRPEVRADIAGRPLRYAKGYEPHSIVPSSEEMAHA
;
A
#
# COMPACT_ATOMS: atom_id res chain seq x y z
N MET A 1 -2.62 38.85 26.97
CA MET A 1 -3.56 38.01 26.21
C MET A 1 -2.80 37.44 25.01
N THR A 2 -2.33 36.23 25.13
CA THR A 2 -1.80 35.49 24.03
C THR A 2 -2.99 35.09 23.14
N ASN A 3 -3.14 35.75 22.01
CA ASN A 3 -3.95 35.20 20.94
C ASN A 3 -3.29 33.86 20.56
N ALA A 4 -3.82 32.78 21.11
CA ALA A 4 -3.59 31.48 20.59
C ALA A 4 -4.13 31.54 19.16
N ASP A 5 -3.22 31.58 18.22
CA ASP A 5 -3.53 31.47 16.80
C ASP A 5 -4.40 30.23 16.62
N PRO A 6 -5.64 30.35 16.14
CA PRO A 6 -6.49 29.20 15.91
C PRO A 6 -6.09 28.48 14.62
N MET A 7 -4.79 28.41 14.33
CA MET A 7 -4.31 27.39 13.40
C MET A 7 -4.50 26.05 14.08
N ALA A 8 -5.79 25.70 14.15
CA ALA A 8 -6.22 24.39 14.57
C ALA A 8 -5.33 23.37 13.87
N ASP A 9 -4.74 22.48 14.66
CA ASP A 9 -4.03 21.31 14.17
C ASP A 9 -4.93 20.57 13.20
N VAL A 10 -4.80 20.85 11.92
CA VAL A 10 -5.59 20.17 10.90
C VAL A 10 -4.94 18.80 10.65
N THR A 11 -5.60 17.79 11.14
CA THR A 11 -5.22 16.41 10.87
C THR A 11 -6.05 15.88 9.70
N ILE A 12 -5.40 15.53 8.61
CA ILE A 12 -6.03 14.81 7.51
C ILE A 12 -5.86 13.32 7.76
N LYS A 13 -6.97 12.61 7.80
CA LYS A 13 -6.99 11.15 7.84
C LYS A 13 -7.44 10.65 6.48
N GLU A 14 -6.59 9.90 5.83
CA GLU A 14 -6.93 9.18 4.63
C GLU A 14 -7.02 7.69 4.94
N SER A 15 -8.13 7.09 4.58
CA SER A 15 -8.34 5.66 4.76
C SER A 15 -8.72 5.05 3.42
N ARG A 16 -8.04 3.98 3.05
CA ARG A 16 -8.39 3.18 1.89
C ARG A 16 -8.60 1.74 2.31
N ARG A 17 -9.71 1.18 1.88
CA ARG A 17 -10.07 -0.21 2.15
C ARG A 17 -10.30 -0.93 0.84
N LEU A 18 -9.64 -2.06 0.68
CA LEU A 18 -9.81 -2.98 -0.44
C LEU A 18 -10.40 -4.28 0.10
N GLN A 19 -11.48 -4.72 -0.50
CA GLN A 19 -12.06 -6.03 -0.23
C GLN A 19 -11.74 -6.94 -1.40
N LEU A 20 -11.07 -8.06 -1.11
CA LEU A 20 -10.65 -9.03 -2.10
C LEU A 20 -11.31 -10.37 -1.78
N THR A 21 -11.88 -10.99 -2.80
CA THR A 21 -12.35 -12.37 -2.69
C THR A 21 -11.17 -13.32 -2.51
N LEU A 22 -11.43 -14.52 -2.01
CA LEU A 22 -10.40 -15.54 -1.89
C LEU A 22 -9.74 -15.84 -3.24
N ASP A 23 -10.52 -15.91 -4.32
CA ASP A 23 -10.01 -16.14 -5.67
C ASP A 23 -9.03 -15.05 -6.11
N THR A 24 -9.34 -13.79 -5.83
CA THR A 24 -8.46 -12.66 -6.14
C THR A 24 -7.18 -12.71 -5.29
N VAL A 25 -7.27 -13.09 -4.03
CA VAL A 25 -6.10 -13.25 -3.17
C VAL A 25 -5.22 -14.40 -3.66
N LEU A 26 -5.80 -15.51 -4.09
CA LEU A 26 -5.06 -16.62 -4.71
C LEU A 26 -4.36 -16.18 -5.98
N GLU A 27 -5.02 -15.42 -6.85
CA GLU A 27 -4.40 -14.84 -8.04
C GLU A 27 -3.20 -13.97 -7.67
N ALA A 28 -3.33 -13.16 -6.61
CA ALA A 28 -2.24 -12.32 -6.12
C ALA A 28 -1.07 -13.15 -5.59
N LEU A 29 -1.34 -14.22 -4.82
CA LEU A 29 -0.32 -15.13 -4.32
C LEU A 29 0.41 -15.85 -5.47
N VAL A 30 -0.31 -16.34 -6.46
CA VAL A 30 0.29 -16.96 -7.65
C VAL A 30 1.14 -15.96 -8.43
N HIS A 31 0.67 -14.72 -8.54
CA HIS A 31 1.44 -13.66 -9.21
C HIS A 31 2.76 -13.37 -8.49
N LEU A 32 2.74 -13.27 -7.17
CA LEU A 32 3.96 -13.09 -6.38
C LEU A 32 4.90 -14.29 -6.51
N ASP A 33 4.35 -15.49 -6.40
CA ASP A 33 5.08 -16.75 -6.45
C ASP A 33 5.75 -16.98 -7.81
N ARG A 34 5.15 -16.56 -8.90
CA ARG A 34 5.77 -16.57 -10.24
C ARG A 34 7.04 -15.73 -10.29
N ARG A 35 7.06 -14.61 -9.61
CA ARG A 35 8.24 -13.73 -9.57
C ARG A 35 9.38 -14.33 -8.75
N THR A 36 9.04 -15.15 -7.75
CA THR A 36 10.02 -15.83 -6.89
C THR A 36 10.28 -17.28 -7.30
N ASN A 37 9.67 -17.73 -8.40
CA ASN A 37 9.80 -19.08 -8.94
C ASN A 37 9.31 -20.16 -7.96
N GLY A 38 8.29 -19.84 -7.19
CA GLY A 38 7.72 -20.69 -6.16
C GLY A 38 6.79 -21.79 -6.72
N PRO A 39 6.32 -22.69 -5.81
CA PRO A 39 5.56 -23.87 -6.21
C PRO A 39 4.17 -23.59 -6.76
N LEU A 40 3.50 -22.47 -6.34
CA LEU A 40 2.18 -22.14 -6.86
C LEU A 40 2.20 -21.83 -8.37
N SER A 41 3.33 -21.36 -8.88
CA SER A 41 3.46 -21.04 -10.31
C SER A 41 3.62 -22.26 -11.20
N ARG A 42 3.96 -23.41 -10.64
CA ARG A 42 4.29 -24.64 -11.37
C ARG A 42 3.26 -25.75 -11.19
N GLY A 43 2.31 -25.56 -10.30
CA GLY A 43 1.33 -26.58 -9.96
C GLY A 43 -0.09 -26.10 -10.12
N ASP A 44 -1.02 -27.02 -10.00
CA ASP A 44 -2.45 -26.73 -9.97
C ASP A 44 -2.92 -26.50 -8.53
N VAL A 45 -3.55 -25.37 -8.28
CA VAL A 45 -4.19 -25.11 -6.99
C VAL A 45 -5.46 -25.95 -6.88
N LEU A 46 -5.48 -26.84 -5.91
CA LEU A 46 -6.61 -27.75 -5.67
C LEU A 46 -7.61 -27.19 -4.68
N GLN A 47 -7.11 -26.54 -3.63
CA GLN A 47 -7.90 -26.07 -2.50
C GLN A 47 -7.18 -24.92 -1.83
N ALA A 48 -7.95 -23.98 -1.29
CA ALA A 48 -7.42 -22.93 -0.44
C ALA A 48 -8.42 -22.64 0.68
N ASP A 49 -7.92 -22.57 1.89
CA ASP A 49 -8.72 -22.36 3.09
C ASP A 49 -8.10 -21.27 3.96
N PHE A 50 -8.97 -20.46 4.58
CA PHE A 50 -8.54 -19.58 5.66
C PHE A 50 -8.37 -20.38 6.95
N VAL A 51 -7.21 -20.25 7.55
CA VAL A 51 -6.94 -20.82 8.86
C VAL A 51 -7.04 -19.71 9.90
N THR A 52 -8.06 -19.81 10.71
CA THR A 52 -8.29 -18.96 11.88
C THR A 52 -8.43 -19.86 13.09
N ASP A 53 -7.33 -20.29 13.66
CA ASP A 53 -7.32 -21.20 14.82
C ASP A 53 -7.47 -20.46 16.16
N GLY A 54 -7.87 -19.17 16.13
CA GLY A 54 -8.08 -18.37 17.33
C GLY A 54 -6.80 -17.90 18.02
N SER A 55 -5.65 -18.35 17.51
CA SER A 55 -4.35 -17.75 17.81
C SER A 55 -4.11 -16.56 16.88
N SER A 56 -3.14 -15.73 17.22
CA SER A 56 -2.75 -14.56 16.40
C SER A 56 -2.19 -14.93 15.01
N ASP A 57 -2.18 -16.19 14.64
CA ASP A 57 -1.56 -16.71 13.42
C ASP A 57 -2.61 -17.01 12.34
N GLU A 58 -3.30 -15.96 11.90
CA GLU A 58 -4.16 -16.05 10.72
C GLU A 58 -3.33 -16.33 9.47
N ALA A 59 -3.77 -17.25 8.65
CA ALA A 59 -3.08 -17.69 7.45
C ALA A 59 -4.05 -18.17 6.36
N ILE A 60 -3.54 -18.30 5.15
CA ILE A 60 -4.18 -19.03 4.06
C ILE A 60 -3.35 -20.29 3.82
N GLU A 61 -3.99 -21.45 3.83
CA GLU A 61 -3.39 -22.72 3.42
C GLU A 61 -3.87 -23.09 2.02
N VAL A 62 -2.92 -23.45 1.18
CA VAL A 62 -3.18 -23.78 -0.23
C VAL A 62 -2.61 -25.15 -0.54
N ALA A 63 -3.46 -26.06 -1.02
CA ALA A 63 -3.04 -27.34 -1.54
C ALA A 63 -2.70 -27.20 -3.03
N VAL A 64 -1.49 -27.59 -3.40
CA VAL A 64 -0.98 -27.53 -4.76
C VAL A 64 -0.56 -28.91 -5.22
N ARG A 65 -1.02 -29.30 -6.41
CA ARG A 65 -0.53 -30.51 -7.08
C ARG A 65 0.67 -30.15 -7.96
N GLY A 66 1.81 -30.70 -7.61
CA GLY A 66 3.05 -30.54 -8.38
C GLY A 66 3.09 -31.39 -9.67
N PRO A 67 4.12 -31.21 -10.49
CA PRO A 67 4.27 -31.93 -11.78
C PRO A 67 4.40 -33.45 -11.61
N GLY A 68 4.84 -33.93 -10.43
CA GLY A 68 4.89 -35.35 -10.08
C GLY A 68 3.60 -35.93 -9.51
N ASN A 69 2.49 -35.19 -9.58
CA ASN A 69 1.21 -35.52 -8.98
C ASN A 69 1.21 -35.58 -7.43
N ASP A 70 2.28 -35.10 -6.82
CA ASP A 70 2.38 -34.96 -5.36
C ASP A 70 1.59 -33.72 -4.91
N ILE A 71 0.90 -33.84 -3.78
CA ILE A 71 0.15 -32.74 -3.17
C ILE A 71 1.00 -32.13 -2.08
N GLU A 72 1.27 -30.85 -2.20
CA GLU A 72 2.00 -30.05 -1.22
C GLU A 72 1.08 -29.02 -0.62
N TRP A 73 1.11 -28.87 0.71
CA TRP A 73 0.41 -27.80 1.42
C TRP A 73 1.36 -26.64 1.67
N ARG A 74 0.92 -25.45 1.29
CA ARG A 74 1.67 -24.19 1.50
C ARG A 74 0.84 -23.29 2.40
N ARG A 75 1.49 -22.76 3.41
CA ARG A 75 0.91 -21.79 4.35
C ARG A 75 1.47 -20.40 4.07
N PHE A 76 0.57 -19.44 3.94
CA PHE A 76 0.89 -18.03 3.73
C PHE A 76 0.38 -17.23 4.93
N ASP A 77 1.28 -16.59 5.63
CA ASP A 77 0.95 -15.72 6.75
C ASP A 77 0.42 -14.36 6.28
N VAL A 78 0.00 -13.53 7.23
CA VAL A 78 -0.53 -12.20 6.96
C VAL A 78 0.48 -11.32 6.21
N GLY A 79 1.77 -11.46 6.50
CA GLY A 79 2.84 -10.74 5.82
C GLY A 79 2.97 -11.13 4.36
N ASP A 80 2.91 -12.41 4.06
CA ASP A 80 2.94 -12.94 2.69
C ASP A 80 1.73 -12.47 1.88
N ILE A 81 0.55 -12.50 2.51
CA ILE A 81 -0.71 -12.05 1.90
C ILE A 81 -0.64 -10.54 1.59
N ALA A 82 -0.13 -9.74 2.53
CA ALA A 82 0.07 -8.30 2.32
C ALA A 82 1.00 -8.03 1.14
N ALA A 83 2.14 -8.71 1.09
CA ALA A 83 3.11 -8.57 0.01
C ALA A 83 2.51 -8.94 -1.35
N ALA A 84 1.72 -10.02 -1.40
CA ALA A 84 1.03 -10.46 -2.60
C ALA A 84 0.01 -9.43 -3.09
N ILE A 85 -0.83 -8.90 -2.19
CA ILE A 85 -1.83 -7.88 -2.52
C ILE A 85 -1.17 -6.60 -3.03
N ILE A 86 -0.11 -6.13 -2.37
CA ILE A 86 0.61 -4.93 -2.81
C ILE A 86 1.22 -5.14 -4.20
N SER A 87 1.86 -6.28 -4.43
CA SER A 87 2.44 -6.62 -5.74
C SER A 87 1.39 -6.71 -6.84
N TYR A 88 0.26 -7.33 -6.54
CA TYR A 88 -0.89 -7.44 -7.44
C TYR A 88 -1.48 -6.08 -7.79
N CYS A 89 -1.70 -5.23 -6.78
CA CYS A 89 -2.22 -3.88 -6.98
C CYS A 89 -1.28 -3.05 -7.89
N ARG A 90 0.03 -3.17 -7.70
CA ARG A 90 1.01 -2.50 -8.57
C ARG A 90 0.92 -3.00 -10.01
N ALA A 91 0.82 -4.30 -10.21
CA ALA A 91 0.69 -4.91 -11.54
C ALA A 91 -0.61 -4.50 -12.25
N LYS A 92 -1.70 -4.40 -11.50
CA LYS A 92 -3.02 -3.97 -12.00
C LYS A 92 -3.19 -2.45 -12.02
N ARG A 93 -2.17 -1.69 -11.66
CA ARG A 93 -2.21 -0.21 -11.57
C ARG A 93 -3.30 0.32 -10.64
N ILE A 94 -3.61 -0.44 -9.59
CA ILE A 94 -4.48 0.03 -8.51
C ILE A 94 -3.65 0.92 -7.60
N PRO A 95 -3.97 2.22 -7.47
CA PRO A 95 -3.17 3.13 -6.68
C PRO A 95 -3.29 2.81 -5.20
N LEU A 96 -2.15 2.65 -4.54
CA LEU A 96 -2.05 2.48 -3.09
C LEU A 96 -1.30 3.66 -2.48
N PRO A 97 -1.71 4.17 -1.31
CA PRO A 97 -0.92 5.13 -0.58
C PRO A 97 0.45 4.56 -0.23
N LEU A 98 1.52 5.31 -0.50
CA LEU A 98 2.89 4.90 -0.19
C LEU A 98 3.13 4.86 1.31
N ALA A 99 2.60 5.86 2.02
CA ALA A 99 2.67 5.97 3.46
C ALA A 99 1.37 5.48 4.11
N GLY A 100 1.46 5.06 5.35
CA GLY A 100 0.32 4.66 6.16
C GLY A 100 0.50 3.31 6.82
N VAL A 101 -0.31 3.11 7.85
CA VAL A 101 -0.40 1.84 8.57
C VAL A 101 -1.26 0.89 7.75
N LYS A 102 -0.72 -0.28 7.47
CA LYS A 102 -1.40 -1.33 6.72
C LYS A 102 -1.90 -2.39 7.68
N SER A 103 -3.14 -2.79 7.49
CA SER A 103 -3.76 -3.88 8.25
C SER A 103 -4.48 -4.84 7.32
N ILE A 104 -4.51 -6.10 7.73
CA ILE A 104 -5.20 -7.17 7.02
C ILE A 104 -6.15 -7.85 7.99
N GLU A 105 -7.36 -8.09 7.54
CA GLU A 105 -8.37 -8.86 8.23
C GLU A 105 -8.82 -10.00 7.32
N LEU A 106 -8.64 -11.22 7.79
CA LEU A 106 -9.11 -12.42 7.11
C LEU A 106 -10.54 -12.73 7.56
N THR A 107 -11.41 -12.89 6.59
CA THR A 107 -12.80 -13.31 6.83
C THR A 107 -13.12 -14.53 5.99
N LYS A 108 -14.21 -15.24 6.31
CA LYS A 108 -14.65 -16.39 5.52
C LYS A 108 -14.97 -16.02 4.05
N GLU A 109 -15.25 -14.76 3.79
CA GLU A 109 -15.64 -14.26 2.46
C GLU A 109 -14.45 -13.75 1.65
N GLY A 110 -13.32 -13.48 2.31
CA GLY A 110 -12.16 -12.93 1.66
C GLY A 110 -11.21 -12.18 2.59
N VAL A 111 -10.50 -11.24 2.04
CA VAL A 111 -9.51 -10.43 2.75
C VAL A 111 -9.89 -8.97 2.66
N THR A 112 -9.90 -8.29 3.79
CA THR A 112 -9.97 -6.84 3.85
C THR A 112 -8.57 -6.29 4.09
N PHE A 113 -8.06 -5.52 3.13
CA PHE A 113 -6.79 -4.83 3.23
C PHE A 113 -7.05 -3.34 3.43
N SER A 114 -6.61 -2.80 4.54
CA SER A 114 -6.82 -1.40 4.91
C SER A 114 -5.49 -0.66 5.01
N ILE A 115 -5.49 0.58 4.53
CA ILE A 115 -4.36 1.50 4.67
C ILE A 115 -4.89 2.78 5.29
N GLU A 116 -4.33 3.17 6.43
CA GLU A 116 -4.66 4.40 7.11
C GLU A 116 -3.45 5.32 7.15
N ASN A 117 -3.62 6.51 6.64
CA ASN A 117 -2.61 7.56 6.67
C ASN A 117 -3.14 8.76 7.46
N LYS A 118 -2.32 9.26 8.37
CA LYS A 118 -2.61 10.49 9.13
C LYS A 118 -1.53 11.51 8.80
N VAL A 119 -1.94 12.63 8.26
CA VAL A 119 -1.05 13.76 7.99
C VAL A 119 -1.46 14.92 8.88
N ASN A 120 -0.55 15.37 9.74
CA ASN A 120 -0.73 16.59 10.52
C ASN A 120 -0.12 17.76 9.77
N ILE A 121 -0.97 18.72 9.36
CA ILE A 121 -0.54 19.88 8.58
C ILE A 121 0.17 20.92 9.46
N ALA A 122 -0.11 20.97 10.75
CA ALA A 122 0.54 21.91 11.68
C ALA A 122 2.06 21.74 11.81
N GLN A 123 2.58 20.58 11.40
CA GLN A 123 4.03 20.32 11.38
C GLN A 123 4.72 20.71 10.07
N ARG A 124 4.00 21.25 9.11
CA ARG A 124 4.66 21.84 7.94
C ARG A 124 5.32 23.14 8.36
N PRO A 125 6.60 23.32 8.07
CA PRO A 125 7.23 24.60 8.29
C PRO A 125 6.43 25.65 7.55
N GLU A 126 6.01 26.70 8.24
CA GLU A 126 5.33 27.83 7.63
C GLU A 126 6.16 28.31 6.44
N VAL A 127 5.55 28.38 5.29
CA VAL A 127 6.12 29.09 4.16
C VAL A 127 6.00 30.58 4.49
N ARG A 128 7.04 31.13 5.12
CA ARG A 128 7.11 32.56 5.35
C ARG A 128 7.40 33.22 4.01
N ALA A 129 6.57 34.16 3.63
CA ALA A 129 6.89 35.07 2.53
C ALA A 129 7.88 36.12 3.03
N ASP A 130 8.81 36.54 2.16
CA ASP A 130 9.63 37.71 2.42
C ASP A 130 8.78 38.99 2.35
N ILE A 131 9.37 40.13 2.70
CA ILE A 131 8.69 41.43 2.70
C ILE A 131 8.15 41.79 1.32
N ALA A 132 8.63 41.17 0.26
CA ALA A 132 8.18 41.38 -1.13
C ALA A 132 7.08 40.37 -1.53
N GLY A 133 6.59 39.54 -0.60
CA GLY A 133 5.58 38.50 -0.86
C GLY A 133 6.10 37.27 -1.60
N ARG A 134 7.41 37.13 -1.73
CA ARG A 134 8.01 35.96 -2.35
C ARG A 134 8.09 34.82 -1.32
N PRO A 135 7.78 33.58 -1.70
CA PRO A 135 7.92 32.46 -0.79
C PRO A 135 9.38 32.30 -0.36
N LEU A 136 9.61 32.31 0.93
CA LEU A 136 10.93 31.99 1.49
C LEU A 136 11.28 30.55 1.16
N ARG A 137 12.57 30.31 0.96
CA ARG A 137 13.10 29.00 0.60
C ARG A 137 12.63 27.94 1.61
N TYR A 138 12.17 26.84 1.07
CA TYR A 138 11.72 25.70 1.84
C TYR A 138 12.86 25.16 2.73
N ALA A 139 12.47 24.54 3.85
CA ALA A 139 13.42 23.86 4.72
C ALA A 139 14.23 22.82 3.92
N LYS A 140 15.51 22.71 4.29
CA LYS A 140 16.49 21.84 3.66
C LYS A 140 15.92 20.43 3.44
N GLY A 141 15.75 20.04 2.18
CA GLY A 141 15.21 18.74 1.79
C GLY A 141 13.89 18.76 1.03
N TYR A 142 13.25 19.93 0.92
CA TYR A 142 12.10 20.09 0.06
C TYR A 142 12.48 20.96 -1.15
N GLU A 143 12.80 20.31 -2.25
CA GLU A 143 12.84 21.02 -3.54
C GLU A 143 11.42 20.93 -4.13
N PRO A 144 10.71 22.07 -4.23
CA PRO A 144 9.52 22.06 -5.04
C PRO A 144 10.01 21.79 -6.47
N HIS A 145 9.60 20.67 -7.01
CA HIS A 145 9.70 20.48 -8.45
C HIS A 145 8.84 21.56 -9.07
N SER A 146 9.45 22.68 -9.37
CA SER A 146 8.81 23.74 -10.12
C SER A 146 8.55 23.18 -11.51
N ILE A 147 7.35 22.77 -11.76
CA ILE A 147 6.80 22.54 -13.09
C ILE A 147 6.48 23.91 -13.72
N VAL A 148 7.33 24.86 -13.51
CA VAL A 148 7.27 26.10 -14.28
C VAL A 148 8.23 25.86 -15.44
N PRO A 149 7.75 25.74 -16.67
CA PRO A 149 8.64 25.76 -17.82
C PRO A 149 9.51 26.97 -17.67
N SER A 150 10.81 26.77 -17.66
CA SER A 150 11.74 27.87 -17.61
C SER A 150 11.38 28.82 -18.75
N SER A 151 11.44 30.11 -18.48
CA SER A 151 11.15 31.15 -19.47
C SER A 151 12.00 31.00 -20.75
N GLU A 152 13.06 30.19 -20.67
CA GLU A 152 13.92 29.85 -21.80
C GLU A 152 13.26 28.89 -22.78
N GLU A 153 12.36 28.03 -22.33
CA GLU A 153 11.65 27.10 -23.22
C GLU A 153 10.56 27.83 -24.04
N MET A 154 10.05 28.93 -23.54
CA MET A 154 9.13 29.79 -24.29
C MET A 154 9.82 30.71 -25.30
N ALA A 155 11.12 30.92 -25.18
CA ALA A 155 11.86 31.83 -26.09
C ALA A 155 12.28 31.14 -27.40
N HIS A 156 12.12 29.84 -27.53
CA HIS A 156 12.45 29.04 -28.71
C HIS A 156 11.22 28.46 -29.43
N ALA A 157 10.05 28.91 -29.06
CA ALA A 157 8.85 28.57 -29.80
C ALA A 157 8.68 29.47 -31.04
#